data_2afac39dbde39a31b89933b8360717bb
#
_entry.id   2afac39dbde39a31b89933b8360717bb
#
_cell.length_a   1.000
_cell.length_b   1.000
_cell.length_c   1.000
_cell.angle_alpha   90.00
_cell.angle_beta   90.00
_cell.angle_gamma   90.00
#
_symmetry.space_group_name_H-M   'P 1'
#
loop_
_entity.id
_entity.type
_entity.pdbx_description
1 polymer ?
#
loop_
_entity_poly.entity_id
_entity_poly.type
_entity_poly.pdbx_seq_one_letter_code
_entity_poly.pdbx_strand_id
1 'polypeptide(L)'
;MSDELRIIISGGGTGGHIFPAVSIADAIRRKRPEAKILFVGAEGRMEMQRVPAAGYEIKGLPIAGFDRKRLWRNIAVVMKIIKCRKLAAGILKDFRPQVAVGVGGYASGPTLNVAESMGVPTVLQEQNSYAGVTNKLLAKKAAKICVAYDGMERFFPADRILLTGNPVRAGLTAPKCTNEDAVKSFGLQPGKRTVLLIGGSLGARTMNESVLGNLPLIKAQTDVQFIWQTGKYYSAEINEEMSRRGKPDNLYFSDFISDMATAYAAADLVISRAGAGSISEFCLLGKPVILVPSPNVAEDHQTKNALALVQKDAAIYVPDENARRTLLPLAINTVNDNAKLQSLAENILKLAKPNAADDIADIVIALAERTK
;
A
#
# COMPACT_ATOMS: atom_id res chain seq x y z
N MET A 1 3.51 -6.26 39.44
CA MET A 1 2.50 -6.26 38.36
C MET A 1 3.28 -6.36 37.06
N SER A 2 2.93 -7.29 36.18
CA SER A 2 3.72 -7.55 34.95
C SER A 2 3.75 -6.30 34.05
N ASP A 3 4.95 -5.92 33.69
CA ASP A 3 5.26 -4.77 32.80
C ASP A 3 4.81 -5.02 31.34
N GLU A 4 3.74 -5.79 31.16
CA GLU A 4 3.26 -6.28 29.88
C GLU A 4 2.67 -5.11 29.07
N LEU A 5 3.30 -4.83 27.93
CA LEU A 5 2.87 -3.82 26.99
C LEU A 5 1.66 -4.33 26.19
N ARG A 6 0.53 -3.62 26.23
CA ARG A 6 -0.70 -3.97 25.52
C ARG A 6 -1.07 -2.89 24.51
N ILE A 7 -1.13 -3.27 23.25
CA ILE A 7 -1.33 -2.35 22.12
C ILE A 7 -2.49 -2.83 21.26
N ILE A 8 -3.44 -1.95 20.98
CA ILE A 8 -4.46 -2.20 19.97
C ILE A 8 -4.03 -1.56 18.64
N ILE A 9 -4.16 -2.32 17.54
CA ILE A 9 -3.98 -1.81 16.18
C ILE A 9 -5.30 -1.97 15.43
N SER A 10 -5.86 -0.87 14.90
CA SER A 10 -7.13 -0.89 14.21
C SER A 10 -7.03 -0.33 12.79
N GLY A 11 -7.60 -1.07 11.86
CA GLY A 11 -7.66 -0.70 10.46
C GLY A 11 -8.00 -1.87 9.57
N GLY A 12 -8.12 -1.62 8.28
CA GLY A 12 -8.41 -2.70 7.33
C GLY A 12 -9.22 -2.24 6.13
N GLY A 13 -9.93 -3.19 5.51
CA GLY A 13 -10.72 -3.01 4.31
C GLY A 13 -9.92 -3.22 3.02
N THR A 14 -8.64 -2.89 3.00
CA THR A 14 -7.75 -3.06 1.84
C THR A 14 -6.33 -3.44 2.27
N GLY A 15 -5.56 -4.02 1.35
CA GLY A 15 -4.14 -4.32 1.60
C GLY A 15 -3.32 -3.08 1.97
N GLY A 16 -3.70 -1.91 1.44
CA GLY A 16 -3.04 -0.63 1.75
C GLY A 16 -3.07 -0.23 3.23
N HIS A 17 -4.06 -0.72 4.01
CA HIS A 17 -4.13 -0.53 5.45
C HIS A 17 -3.59 -1.74 6.23
N ILE A 18 -3.86 -2.95 5.74
CA ILE A 18 -3.52 -4.18 6.47
C ILE A 18 -2.00 -4.38 6.54
N PHE A 19 -1.30 -4.23 5.43
CA PHE A 19 0.14 -4.46 5.40
C PHE A 19 0.94 -3.47 6.26
N PRO A 20 0.67 -2.14 6.22
CA PRO A 20 1.27 -1.21 7.19
C PRO A 20 0.98 -1.57 8.64
N ALA A 21 -0.25 -1.97 8.96
CA ALA A 21 -0.62 -2.39 10.31
C ALA A 21 0.18 -3.59 10.81
N VAL A 22 0.32 -4.61 9.96
CA VAL A 22 1.13 -5.80 10.26
C VAL A 22 2.60 -5.44 10.39
N SER A 23 3.14 -4.60 9.49
CA SER A 23 4.55 -4.17 9.56
C SER A 23 4.86 -3.39 10.85
N ILE A 24 3.92 -2.55 11.33
CA ILE A 24 4.05 -1.87 12.63
C ILE A 24 4.03 -2.90 13.77
N ALA A 25 3.11 -3.86 13.73
CA ALA A 25 3.02 -4.91 14.75
C ALA A 25 4.30 -5.76 14.81
N ASP A 26 4.85 -6.14 13.65
CA ASP A 26 6.10 -6.90 13.55
C ASP A 26 7.29 -6.10 14.11
N ALA A 27 7.36 -4.79 13.84
CA ALA A 27 8.40 -3.93 14.40
C ALA A 27 8.27 -3.80 15.92
N ILE A 28 7.06 -3.65 16.44
CA ILE A 28 6.80 -3.62 17.89
C ILE A 28 7.20 -4.96 18.54
N ARG A 29 6.77 -6.09 17.98
CA ARG A 29 7.10 -7.43 18.48
C ARG A 29 8.61 -7.71 18.46
N ARG A 30 9.31 -7.23 17.46
CA ARG A 30 10.78 -7.36 17.37
C ARG A 30 11.49 -6.58 18.48
N LYS A 31 10.99 -5.36 18.81
CA LYS A 31 11.55 -4.50 19.87
C LYS A 31 11.10 -4.88 21.27
N ARG A 32 9.89 -5.43 21.41
CA ARG A 32 9.25 -5.84 22.65
C ARG A 32 8.56 -7.20 22.46
N PRO A 33 9.31 -8.30 22.52
CA PRO A 33 8.75 -9.66 22.28
C PRO A 33 7.59 -10.03 23.21
N GLU A 34 7.56 -9.46 24.43
CA GLU A 34 6.54 -9.65 25.44
C GLU A 34 5.25 -8.85 25.19
N ALA A 35 5.26 -7.93 24.21
CA ALA A 35 4.10 -7.08 23.94
C ALA A 35 2.90 -7.91 23.44
N LYS A 36 1.76 -7.67 24.06
CA LYS A 36 0.47 -8.18 23.57
C LYS A 36 -0.12 -7.21 22.55
N ILE A 37 -0.35 -7.69 21.36
CA ILE A 37 -0.90 -6.91 20.25
C ILE A 37 -2.23 -7.54 19.84
N LEU A 38 -3.30 -6.73 19.91
CA LEU A 38 -4.64 -7.12 19.48
C LEU A 38 -5.08 -6.24 18.31
N PHE A 39 -5.49 -6.86 17.23
CA PHE A 39 -6.08 -6.15 16.10
C PHE A 39 -7.59 -5.98 16.27
N VAL A 40 -8.12 -4.87 15.72
CA VAL A 40 -9.56 -4.64 15.60
C VAL A 40 -9.86 -4.27 14.14
N GLY A 41 -10.64 -5.11 13.47
CA GLY A 41 -10.97 -4.99 12.04
C GLY A 41 -12.48 -5.00 11.77
N ALA A 42 -12.88 -4.91 10.51
CA ALA A 42 -14.26 -5.03 10.08
C ALA A 42 -14.59 -6.49 9.74
N GLU A 43 -15.71 -7.01 10.27
CA GLU A 43 -16.19 -8.36 9.98
C GLU A 43 -16.38 -8.58 8.48
N GLY A 44 -16.05 -9.79 8.00
CA GLY A 44 -16.21 -10.19 6.60
C GLY A 44 -15.25 -9.49 5.64
N ARG A 45 -14.22 -8.81 6.13
CA ARG A 45 -13.21 -8.15 5.32
C ARG A 45 -11.88 -8.92 5.31
N MET A 46 -10.98 -8.51 4.43
CA MET A 46 -9.70 -9.16 4.17
C MET A 46 -8.84 -9.27 5.43
N GLU A 47 -8.89 -8.30 6.33
CA GLU A 47 -8.13 -8.30 7.58
C GLU A 47 -8.44 -9.49 8.47
N MET A 48 -9.69 -9.98 8.48
CA MET A 48 -10.10 -11.15 9.27
C MET A 48 -9.39 -12.44 8.88
N GLN A 49 -8.79 -12.49 7.68
CA GLN A 49 -7.98 -13.62 7.20
C GLN A 49 -6.48 -13.31 7.24
N ARG A 50 -6.10 -12.09 6.84
CA ARG A 50 -4.69 -11.71 6.66
C ARG A 50 -3.96 -11.48 7.97
N VAL A 51 -4.63 -10.92 8.98
CA VAL A 51 -4.04 -10.66 10.29
C VAL A 51 -3.75 -11.97 11.05
N PRO A 52 -4.68 -12.94 11.14
CA PRO A 52 -4.36 -14.26 11.70
C PRO A 52 -3.26 -14.99 10.94
N ALA A 53 -3.24 -14.91 9.61
CA ALA A 53 -2.18 -15.50 8.79
C ALA A 53 -0.79 -14.88 9.08
N ALA A 54 -0.74 -13.65 9.60
CA ALA A 54 0.48 -12.99 10.08
C ALA A 54 0.80 -13.29 11.57
N GLY A 55 0.02 -14.16 12.23
CA GLY A 55 0.25 -14.59 13.61
C GLY A 55 -0.24 -13.61 14.68
N TYR A 56 -1.30 -12.82 14.39
CA TYR A 56 -1.90 -11.90 15.34
C TYR A 56 -3.38 -12.21 15.61
N GLU A 57 -3.81 -11.97 16.85
CA GLU A 57 -5.23 -12.02 17.21
C GLU A 57 -5.99 -10.82 16.64
N ILE A 58 -7.22 -11.04 16.17
CA ILE A 58 -8.10 -9.98 15.67
C ILE A 58 -9.52 -10.14 16.19
N LYS A 59 -10.14 -9.03 16.59
CA LYS A 59 -11.57 -8.93 16.91
C LYS A 59 -12.28 -8.17 15.78
N GLY A 60 -13.44 -8.68 15.36
CA GLY A 60 -14.27 -8.07 14.32
C GLY A 60 -15.27 -7.08 14.87
N LEU A 61 -15.50 -5.98 14.14
CA LEU A 61 -16.63 -5.07 14.35
C LEU A 61 -17.60 -5.20 13.18
N PRO A 62 -18.92 -5.24 13.40
CA PRO A 62 -19.92 -5.35 12.34
C PRO A 62 -20.15 -4.01 11.62
N ILE A 63 -19.07 -3.41 11.12
CA ILE A 63 -19.06 -2.10 10.47
C ILE A 63 -18.99 -2.23 8.96
N ALA A 64 -19.72 -1.33 8.26
CA ALA A 64 -19.64 -1.16 6.82
C ALA A 64 -19.44 0.32 6.48
N GLY A 65 -18.92 0.59 5.28
CA GLY A 65 -18.76 1.95 4.79
C GLY A 65 -20.08 2.66 4.55
N PHE A 66 -20.04 4.01 4.55
CA PHE A 66 -21.18 4.83 4.16
C PHE A 66 -21.48 4.66 2.66
N ASP A 67 -22.76 4.45 2.32
CA ASP A 67 -23.23 4.49 0.94
C ASP A 67 -23.39 5.97 0.51
N ARG A 68 -22.43 6.45 -0.29
CA ARG A 68 -22.42 7.85 -0.78
C ARG A 68 -23.52 8.15 -1.79
N LYS A 69 -24.11 7.11 -2.41
CA LYS A 69 -25.16 7.27 -3.43
C LYS A 69 -26.56 7.21 -2.85
N ARG A 70 -26.77 6.55 -1.68
CA ARG A 70 -28.09 6.33 -1.09
C ARG A 70 -28.11 6.74 0.38
N LEU A 71 -28.27 8.04 0.63
CA LEU A 71 -28.18 8.64 1.98
C LEU A 71 -29.16 8.04 2.99
N TRP A 72 -30.34 7.60 2.59
CA TRP A 72 -31.33 6.97 3.46
C TRP A 72 -30.88 5.61 4.03
N ARG A 73 -29.98 4.90 3.35
CA ARG A 73 -29.36 3.69 3.87
C ARG A 73 -28.39 3.95 5.03
N ASN A 74 -27.99 5.21 5.21
CA ASN A 74 -27.04 5.59 6.25
C ASN A 74 -27.64 5.61 7.66
N ILE A 75 -28.98 5.58 7.83
CA ILE A 75 -29.62 5.40 9.14
C ILE A 75 -29.20 4.07 9.76
N ALA A 76 -29.23 2.99 8.99
CA ALA A 76 -28.73 1.69 9.44
C ALA A 76 -27.22 1.71 9.75
N VAL A 77 -26.43 2.54 9.04
CA VAL A 77 -25.01 2.72 9.29
C VAL A 77 -24.77 3.46 10.63
N VAL A 78 -25.56 4.47 10.96
CA VAL A 78 -25.48 5.18 12.25
C VAL A 78 -25.78 4.20 13.40
N MET A 79 -26.82 3.38 13.30
CA MET A 79 -27.12 2.34 14.28
C MET A 79 -25.94 1.34 14.43
N LYS A 80 -25.34 0.94 13.32
CA LYS A 80 -24.12 0.09 13.32
C LYS A 80 -22.94 0.78 13.99
N ILE A 81 -22.74 2.06 13.78
CA ILE A 81 -21.65 2.82 14.45
C ILE A 81 -21.84 2.81 15.95
N ILE A 82 -23.06 3.03 16.46
CA ILE A 82 -23.35 2.97 17.91
C ILE A 82 -23.06 1.57 18.45
N LYS A 83 -23.51 0.52 17.75
CA LYS A 83 -23.22 -0.86 18.12
C LYS A 83 -21.70 -1.13 18.12
N CYS A 84 -20.99 -0.70 17.07
CA CYS A 84 -19.54 -0.85 16.97
C CYS A 84 -18.81 -0.13 18.12
N ARG A 85 -19.25 1.07 18.53
CA ARG A 85 -18.65 1.79 19.66
C ARG A 85 -18.84 1.01 20.98
N LYS A 86 -20.02 0.41 21.21
CA LYS A 86 -20.25 -0.43 22.41
C LYS A 86 -19.35 -1.67 22.42
N LEU A 87 -19.23 -2.35 21.26
CA LEU A 87 -18.35 -3.51 21.12
C LEU A 87 -16.87 -3.12 21.29
N ALA A 88 -16.43 -2.04 20.66
CA ALA A 88 -15.09 -1.52 20.83
C ALA A 88 -14.80 -1.17 22.29
N ALA A 89 -15.75 -0.56 23.00
CA ALA A 89 -15.60 -0.27 24.44
C ALA A 89 -15.44 -1.55 25.29
N GLY A 90 -16.17 -2.61 24.97
CA GLY A 90 -15.98 -3.93 25.59
C GLY A 90 -14.56 -4.46 25.36
N ILE A 91 -14.13 -4.48 24.09
CA ILE A 91 -12.79 -4.94 23.70
C ILE A 91 -11.69 -4.15 24.43
N LEU A 92 -11.78 -2.82 24.47
CA LEU A 92 -10.79 -1.98 25.14
C LEU A 92 -10.80 -2.19 26.67
N LYS A 93 -11.97 -2.35 27.29
CA LYS A 93 -12.08 -2.64 28.74
C LYS A 93 -11.46 -3.98 29.12
N ASP A 94 -11.67 -5.00 28.31
CA ASP A 94 -11.15 -6.35 28.56
C ASP A 94 -9.64 -6.41 28.30
N PHE A 95 -9.18 -5.82 27.22
CA PHE A 95 -7.77 -5.86 26.79
C PHE A 95 -6.90 -4.85 27.56
N ARG A 96 -7.44 -3.69 27.99
CA ARG A 96 -6.76 -2.60 28.72
C ARG A 96 -5.49 -2.13 28.02
N PRO A 97 -5.58 -1.62 26.78
CA PRO A 97 -4.40 -1.16 26.06
C PRO A 97 -3.82 0.13 26.67
N GLN A 98 -2.50 0.28 26.64
CA GLN A 98 -1.81 1.53 26.97
C GLN A 98 -1.78 2.51 25.80
N VAL A 99 -1.92 2.01 24.57
CA VAL A 99 -1.96 2.83 23.34
C VAL A 99 -2.80 2.14 22.26
N ALA A 100 -3.46 2.94 21.42
CA ALA A 100 -4.18 2.44 20.25
C ALA A 100 -3.65 3.09 18.96
N VAL A 101 -3.38 2.27 17.94
CA VAL A 101 -2.87 2.68 16.62
C VAL A 101 -3.97 2.56 15.59
N GLY A 102 -4.21 3.62 14.82
CA GLY A 102 -5.14 3.64 13.70
C GLY A 102 -4.43 3.79 12.38
N VAL A 103 -4.62 2.81 11.49
CA VAL A 103 -4.02 2.83 10.14
C VAL A 103 -5.05 3.17 9.05
N GLY A 104 -6.23 3.65 9.44
CA GLY A 104 -7.32 3.94 8.51
C GLY A 104 -8.27 2.76 8.28
N GLY A 105 -9.26 2.98 7.43
CA GLY A 105 -10.35 2.01 7.22
C GLY A 105 -11.51 2.20 8.18
N TYR A 106 -12.56 1.39 8.00
CA TYR A 106 -13.83 1.59 8.71
C TYR A 106 -13.78 1.28 10.20
N ALA A 107 -13.02 0.26 10.61
CA ALA A 107 -12.93 -0.17 12.01
C ALA A 107 -12.11 0.80 12.87
N SER A 108 -11.15 1.52 12.26
CA SER A 108 -10.28 2.47 12.95
C SER A 108 -11.08 3.62 13.61
N GLY A 109 -12.12 4.13 12.91
CA GLY A 109 -12.95 5.23 13.43
C GLY A 109 -13.56 4.96 14.80
N PRO A 110 -14.46 3.99 14.96
CA PRO A 110 -15.08 3.68 16.24
C PRO A 110 -14.10 3.21 17.29
N THR A 111 -13.07 2.43 16.93
CA THR A 111 -12.08 1.90 17.87
C THR A 111 -11.27 3.02 18.51
N LEU A 112 -10.69 3.91 17.71
CA LEU A 112 -9.86 4.99 18.23
C LEU A 112 -10.69 6.08 18.92
N ASN A 113 -11.89 6.38 18.41
CA ASN A 113 -12.78 7.32 19.09
C ASN A 113 -13.14 6.85 20.51
N VAL A 114 -13.33 5.55 20.69
CA VAL A 114 -13.57 4.97 22.04
C VAL A 114 -12.28 5.00 22.85
N ALA A 115 -11.13 4.65 22.29
CA ALA A 115 -9.84 4.73 23.00
C ALA A 115 -9.59 6.14 23.53
N GLU A 116 -9.77 7.17 22.71
CA GLU A 116 -9.68 8.59 23.10
C GLU A 116 -10.65 8.96 24.21
N SER A 117 -11.89 8.46 24.16
CA SER A 117 -12.90 8.72 25.21
C SER A 117 -12.59 8.03 26.54
N MET A 118 -11.78 6.99 26.51
CA MET A 118 -11.30 6.27 27.69
C MET A 118 -9.93 6.77 28.21
N GLY A 119 -9.36 7.83 27.59
CA GLY A 119 -8.08 8.38 27.97
C GLY A 119 -6.87 7.58 27.45
N VAL A 120 -7.08 6.60 26.55
CA VAL A 120 -6.00 5.84 25.91
C VAL A 120 -5.40 6.69 24.78
N PRO A 121 -4.09 7.00 24.81
CA PRO A 121 -3.44 7.76 23.76
C PRO A 121 -3.52 7.03 22.42
N THR A 122 -3.71 7.80 21.34
CA THR A 122 -3.85 7.26 20.00
C THR A 122 -2.73 7.73 19.06
N VAL A 123 -2.29 6.85 18.18
CA VAL A 123 -1.35 7.14 17.08
C VAL A 123 -2.09 6.88 15.80
N LEU A 124 -2.07 7.85 14.86
CA LEU A 124 -2.59 7.66 13.53
C LEU A 124 -1.44 7.42 12.55
N GLN A 125 -1.65 6.54 11.57
CA GLN A 125 -0.76 6.39 10.43
C GLN A 125 -1.55 6.70 9.15
N GLU A 126 -1.07 7.66 8.35
CA GLU A 126 -1.66 8.06 7.07
C GLU A 126 -0.71 7.70 5.92
N GLN A 127 -1.19 6.83 5.04
CA GLN A 127 -0.39 6.27 3.97
C GLN A 127 -0.35 7.16 2.71
N ASN A 128 -1.36 7.98 2.51
CA ASN A 128 -1.57 8.71 1.27
C ASN A 128 -1.16 10.18 1.39
N SER A 129 -0.86 10.82 0.27
CA SER A 129 -0.62 12.27 0.20
C SER A 129 -1.89 13.11 0.41
N TYR A 130 -3.05 12.46 0.46
CA TYR A 130 -4.34 13.07 0.79
C TYR A 130 -5.01 12.27 1.92
N ALA A 131 -5.22 12.93 3.04
CA ALA A 131 -5.69 12.27 4.25
C ALA A 131 -7.09 11.68 4.12
N GLY A 132 -7.25 10.45 4.59
CA GLY A 132 -8.54 9.78 4.66
C GLY A 132 -9.49 10.46 5.65
N VAL A 133 -10.81 10.36 5.40
CA VAL A 133 -11.84 10.99 6.25
C VAL A 133 -11.73 10.55 7.70
N THR A 134 -11.51 9.26 7.95
CA THR A 134 -11.38 8.72 9.31
C THR A 134 -10.22 9.37 10.06
N ASN A 135 -9.04 9.46 9.45
CA ASN A 135 -7.87 10.06 10.06
C ASN A 135 -8.07 11.56 10.31
N LYS A 136 -8.72 12.28 9.39
CA LYS A 136 -9.08 13.71 9.59
C LYS A 136 -9.98 13.92 10.80
N LEU A 137 -10.95 13.04 11.03
CA LEU A 137 -11.87 13.13 12.17
C LEU A 137 -11.16 12.86 13.51
N LEU A 138 -10.23 11.89 13.52
CA LEU A 138 -9.51 11.48 14.75
C LEU A 138 -8.31 12.39 15.06
N ALA A 139 -7.78 13.12 14.08
CA ALA A 139 -6.55 13.89 14.21
C ALA A 139 -6.54 14.92 15.35
N LYS A 140 -7.73 15.49 15.69
CA LYS A 140 -7.85 16.52 16.75
C LYS A 140 -7.49 16.01 18.14
N LYS A 141 -7.63 14.71 18.38
CA LYS A 141 -7.37 14.10 19.69
C LYS A 141 -6.17 13.16 19.70
N ALA A 142 -5.71 12.75 18.52
CA ALA A 142 -4.57 11.86 18.38
C ALA A 142 -3.32 12.44 19.06
N ALA A 143 -2.58 11.63 19.79
CA ALA A 143 -1.33 12.03 20.42
C ALA A 143 -0.22 12.27 19.39
N LYS A 144 -0.13 11.42 18.36
CA LYS A 144 0.82 11.55 17.25
C LYS A 144 0.18 11.08 15.94
N ILE A 145 0.66 11.65 14.82
CA ILE A 145 0.19 11.36 13.48
C ILE A 145 1.40 11.11 12.58
N CYS A 146 1.64 9.84 12.29
CA CYS A 146 2.71 9.40 11.42
C CYS A 146 2.24 9.47 9.96
N VAL A 147 2.93 10.25 9.14
CA VAL A 147 2.54 10.49 7.75
C VAL A 147 3.61 10.02 6.78
N ALA A 148 3.19 9.65 5.57
CA ALA A 148 4.09 9.19 4.51
C ALA A 148 4.60 10.33 3.61
N TYR A 149 3.91 11.44 3.56
CA TYR A 149 4.19 12.56 2.66
C TYR A 149 4.31 13.89 3.41
N ASP A 150 5.08 14.79 2.84
CA ASP A 150 5.19 16.18 3.28
C ASP A 150 3.86 16.95 3.05
N GLY A 151 3.71 18.14 3.68
CA GLY A 151 2.59 19.05 3.45
C GLY A 151 1.26 18.56 4.00
N MET A 152 1.30 17.69 5.03
CA MET A 152 0.10 17.14 5.66
C MET A 152 -0.50 18.08 6.71
N GLU A 153 0.11 19.22 7.00
CA GLU A 153 -0.38 20.28 7.90
C GLU A 153 -1.71 20.85 7.42
N ARG A 154 -2.00 20.78 6.13
CA ARG A 154 -3.29 21.14 5.54
C ARG A 154 -4.46 20.24 6.00
N PHE A 155 -4.16 19.10 6.61
CA PHE A 155 -5.16 18.12 7.08
C PHE A 155 -5.10 17.87 8.59
N PHE A 156 -3.92 18.04 9.20
CA PHE A 156 -3.63 17.63 10.55
C PHE A 156 -2.95 18.73 11.36
N PRO A 157 -3.09 18.76 12.71
CA PRO A 157 -2.33 19.66 13.56
C PRO A 157 -0.82 19.45 13.40
N ALA A 158 -0.10 20.52 13.05
CA ALA A 158 1.34 20.46 12.72
C ALA A 158 2.21 19.94 13.86
N ASP A 159 1.86 20.26 15.12
CA ASP A 159 2.57 19.84 16.33
C ASP A 159 2.50 18.32 16.61
N ARG A 160 1.62 17.61 15.93
CA ARG A 160 1.40 16.16 16.08
C ARG A 160 1.93 15.34 14.92
N ILE A 161 2.29 15.98 13.80
CA ILE A 161 2.77 15.32 12.59
C ILE A 161 4.20 14.84 12.76
N LEU A 162 4.45 13.61 12.32
CA LEU A 162 5.79 13.03 12.18
C LEU A 162 5.90 12.39 10.79
N LEU A 163 6.87 12.84 10.00
CA LEU A 163 7.14 12.30 8.66
C LEU A 163 7.96 11.00 8.78
N THR A 164 7.29 9.89 9.03
CA THR A 164 7.91 8.58 9.21
C THR A 164 8.00 7.79 7.90
N GLY A 165 7.17 8.08 6.93
CA GLY A 165 6.98 7.23 5.76
C GLY A 165 5.93 6.13 5.98
N ASN A 166 5.78 5.27 4.97
CA ASN A 166 4.92 4.09 5.07
C ASN A 166 5.73 2.87 5.48
N PRO A 167 5.25 2.09 6.45
CA PRO A 167 5.79 0.78 6.74
C PRO A 167 5.69 -0.15 5.51
N VAL A 168 6.80 -0.66 5.07
CA VAL A 168 6.92 -1.60 3.95
C VAL A 168 7.23 -2.98 4.50
N ARG A 169 6.83 -4.01 3.76
CA ARG A 169 7.06 -5.42 4.15
C ARG A 169 8.55 -5.70 4.32
N ALA A 170 8.91 -6.37 5.40
CA ALA A 170 10.26 -6.87 5.60
C ALA A 170 10.66 -7.82 4.45
N GLY A 171 11.93 -7.72 4.02
CA GLY A 171 12.49 -8.61 2.98
C GLY A 171 12.44 -8.06 1.55
N LEU A 172 11.84 -6.89 1.29
CA LEU A 172 11.92 -6.23 -0.02
C LEU A 172 13.25 -5.49 -0.25
N THR A 173 13.91 -5.04 0.81
CA THR A 173 15.10 -4.18 0.75
C THR A 173 16.41 -4.91 0.50
N ALA A 174 16.43 -6.23 0.62
CA ALA A 174 17.60 -7.04 0.30
C ALA A 174 17.34 -7.84 -0.99
N PRO A 175 17.97 -7.50 -2.12
CA PRO A 175 17.86 -8.33 -3.32
C PRO A 175 18.38 -9.73 -3.01
N LYS A 176 17.53 -10.74 -3.19
CA LYS A 176 17.88 -12.15 -2.96
C LYS A 176 18.70 -12.77 -4.09
N CYS A 177 18.81 -12.07 -5.21
CA CYS A 177 19.47 -12.54 -6.44
C CYS A 177 19.99 -11.35 -7.24
N THR A 178 20.89 -11.63 -8.18
CA THR A 178 21.35 -10.64 -9.17
C THR A 178 20.22 -10.30 -10.15
N ASN A 179 20.35 -9.20 -10.89
CA ASN A 179 19.40 -8.86 -11.97
C ASN A 179 19.34 -9.98 -13.02
N GLU A 180 20.50 -10.55 -13.39
CA GLU A 180 20.57 -11.64 -14.39
C GLU A 180 19.81 -12.89 -13.93
N ASP A 181 19.96 -13.31 -12.66
CA ASP A 181 19.27 -14.47 -12.11
C ASP A 181 17.75 -14.21 -12.02
N ALA A 182 17.39 -12.98 -11.62
CA ALA A 182 16.01 -12.56 -11.59
C ALA A 182 15.36 -12.62 -12.98
N VAL A 183 16.01 -12.08 -14.01
CA VAL A 183 15.54 -12.11 -15.39
C VAL A 183 15.38 -13.54 -15.89
N LYS A 184 16.39 -14.41 -15.65
CA LYS A 184 16.35 -15.84 -16.01
C LYS A 184 15.19 -16.59 -15.36
N SER A 185 14.83 -16.25 -14.12
CA SER A 185 13.71 -16.90 -13.40
C SER A 185 12.35 -16.66 -14.06
N PHE A 186 12.21 -15.60 -14.89
CA PHE A 186 11.05 -15.35 -15.70
C PHE A 186 11.16 -15.93 -17.13
N GLY A 187 12.20 -16.70 -17.43
CA GLY A 187 12.45 -17.25 -18.77
C GLY A 187 12.83 -16.17 -19.81
N LEU A 188 13.35 -15.05 -19.33
CA LEU A 188 13.76 -13.91 -20.16
C LEU A 188 15.29 -13.88 -20.33
N GLN A 189 15.80 -13.02 -21.22
CA GLN A 189 17.22 -12.97 -21.61
C GLN A 189 17.97 -11.91 -20.78
N PRO A 190 19.05 -12.27 -20.08
CA PRO A 190 19.94 -11.28 -19.44
C PRO A 190 20.52 -10.28 -20.43
N GLY A 191 20.84 -9.08 -19.94
CA GLY A 191 21.44 -8.01 -20.74
C GLY A 191 20.44 -7.16 -21.54
N LYS A 192 19.17 -7.54 -21.59
CA LYS A 192 18.10 -6.72 -22.18
C LYS A 192 17.40 -5.88 -21.12
N ARG A 193 16.86 -4.73 -21.54
CA ARG A 193 16.04 -3.88 -20.70
C ARG A 193 14.73 -4.54 -20.34
N THR A 194 14.35 -4.53 -19.06
CA THR A 194 13.15 -5.21 -18.57
C THR A 194 12.14 -4.20 -18.01
N VAL A 195 10.93 -4.22 -18.56
CA VAL A 195 9.79 -3.44 -18.07
C VAL A 195 8.85 -4.36 -17.28
N LEU A 196 8.63 -4.04 -16.00
CA LEU A 196 7.66 -4.74 -15.15
C LEU A 196 6.33 -3.98 -15.13
N LEU A 197 5.23 -4.64 -15.46
CA LEU A 197 3.89 -4.06 -15.48
C LEU A 197 2.98 -4.75 -14.47
N ILE A 198 2.50 -4.00 -13.45
CA ILE A 198 1.70 -4.50 -12.34
C ILE A 198 0.45 -3.65 -12.08
N GLY A 199 -0.72 -4.24 -12.28
CA GLY A 199 -2.03 -3.60 -12.05
C GLY A 199 -2.63 -3.85 -10.64
N GLY A 200 -1.85 -4.48 -9.74
CA GLY A 200 -2.33 -4.98 -8.45
C GLY A 200 -2.86 -6.42 -8.54
N SER A 201 -3.23 -7.03 -7.41
CA SER A 201 -3.61 -8.45 -7.33
C SER A 201 -4.87 -8.83 -8.12
N LEU A 202 -5.79 -7.88 -8.32
CA LEU A 202 -7.00 -8.09 -9.13
C LEU A 202 -6.79 -7.72 -10.60
N GLY A 203 -5.71 -7.00 -10.92
CA GLY A 203 -5.42 -6.47 -12.24
C GLY A 203 -6.02 -5.08 -12.48
N ALA A 204 -5.64 -4.49 -13.61
CA ALA A 204 -6.10 -3.17 -14.06
C ALA A 204 -6.47 -3.23 -15.53
N ARG A 205 -7.77 -3.12 -15.83
CA ARG A 205 -8.31 -3.28 -17.19
C ARG A 205 -7.55 -2.45 -18.23
N THR A 206 -7.44 -1.15 -18.01
CA THR A 206 -6.83 -0.22 -18.95
C THR A 206 -5.36 -0.55 -19.23
N MET A 207 -4.62 -0.96 -18.19
CA MET A 207 -3.23 -1.40 -18.33
C MET A 207 -3.13 -2.72 -19.11
N ASN A 208 -4.02 -3.68 -18.83
CA ASN A 208 -4.08 -4.94 -19.56
C ASN A 208 -4.44 -4.72 -21.04
N GLU A 209 -5.44 -3.88 -21.32
CA GLU A 209 -5.82 -3.50 -22.68
C GLU A 209 -4.69 -2.76 -23.42
N SER A 210 -3.87 -1.97 -22.70
CA SER A 210 -2.68 -1.35 -23.28
C SER A 210 -1.67 -2.39 -23.76
N VAL A 211 -1.42 -3.45 -23.00
CA VAL A 211 -0.51 -4.55 -23.41
C VAL A 211 -1.10 -5.30 -24.59
N LEU A 212 -2.36 -5.75 -24.50
CA LEU A 212 -3.03 -6.49 -25.57
C LEU A 212 -3.11 -5.72 -26.88
N GLY A 213 -3.37 -4.41 -26.82
CA GLY A 213 -3.42 -3.53 -28.00
C GLY A 213 -2.06 -3.28 -28.65
N ASN A 214 -0.96 -3.50 -27.91
CA ASN A 214 0.40 -3.24 -28.36
C ASN A 214 1.27 -4.50 -28.49
N LEU A 215 0.70 -5.71 -28.59
CA LEU A 215 1.46 -6.95 -28.78
C LEU A 215 2.42 -6.92 -29.99
N PRO A 216 2.03 -6.36 -31.17
CA PRO A 216 2.97 -6.22 -32.28
C PRO A 216 4.16 -5.31 -31.94
N LEU A 217 3.92 -4.22 -31.21
CA LEU A 217 4.99 -3.32 -30.77
C LEU A 217 5.94 -4.00 -29.77
N ILE A 218 5.41 -4.79 -28.83
CA ILE A 218 6.20 -5.60 -27.89
C ILE A 218 7.07 -6.61 -28.68
N LYS A 219 6.46 -7.37 -29.58
CA LYS A 219 7.14 -8.37 -30.40
C LYS A 219 8.28 -7.78 -31.26
N ALA A 220 8.12 -6.55 -31.71
CA ALA A 220 9.12 -5.85 -32.50
C ALA A 220 10.35 -5.39 -31.70
N GLN A 221 10.31 -5.39 -30.38
CA GLN A 221 11.46 -5.00 -29.56
C GLN A 221 12.49 -6.12 -29.47
N THR A 222 13.72 -5.86 -29.86
CA THR A 222 14.83 -6.80 -29.76
C THR A 222 15.58 -6.70 -28.45
N ASP A 223 15.65 -5.49 -27.87
CA ASP A 223 16.46 -5.16 -26.69
C ASP A 223 15.64 -4.82 -25.44
N VAL A 224 14.31 -4.86 -25.58
CA VAL A 224 13.37 -4.64 -24.46
C VAL A 224 12.48 -5.88 -24.28
N GLN A 225 12.29 -6.27 -23.03
CA GLN A 225 11.46 -7.39 -22.65
C GLN A 225 10.52 -7.00 -21.51
N PHE A 226 9.48 -7.81 -21.28
CA PHE A 226 8.38 -7.43 -20.41
C PHE A 226 8.02 -8.54 -19.43
N ILE A 227 7.76 -8.15 -18.19
CA ILE A 227 7.13 -8.98 -17.16
C ILE A 227 5.77 -8.34 -16.86
N TRP A 228 4.69 -9.09 -17.04
CA TRP A 228 3.34 -8.57 -16.91
C TRP A 228 2.49 -9.39 -15.93
N GLN A 229 2.08 -8.75 -14.82
CA GLN A 229 1.06 -9.30 -13.93
C GLN A 229 -0.32 -8.84 -14.36
N THR A 230 -1.12 -9.75 -14.90
CA THR A 230 -2.45 -9.48 -15.46
C THR A 230 -3.51 -9.25 -14.41
N GLY A 231 -3.33 -9.85 -13.22
CA GLY A 231 -4.32 -9.91 -12.14
C GLY A 231 -5.33 -11.04 -12.33
N LYS A 232 -5.74 -11.62 -11.22
CA LYS A 232 -6.62 -12.81 -11.20
C LYS A 232 -7.93 -12.64 -11.93
N TYR A 233 -8.46 -11.41 -11.93
CA TYR A 233 -9.77 -11.14 -12.55
C TYR A 233 -9.76 -11.23 -14.08
N TYR A 234 -8.64 -10.92 -14.71
CA TYR A 234 -8.49 -10.88 -16.18
C TYR A 234 -7.73 -12.08 -16.74
N SER A 235 -7.27 -12.99 -15.90
CA SER A 235 -6.37 -14.07 -16.29
C SER A 235 -6.96 -14.97 -17.37
N ALA A 236 -8.21 -15.38 -17.25
CA ALA A 236 -8.87 -16.26 -18.24
C ALA A 236 -8.94 -15.61 -19.62
N GLU A 237 -9.43 -14.37 -19.70
CA GLU A 237 -9.55 -13.59 -20.95
C GLU A 237 -8.19 -13.38 -21.60
N ILE A 238 -7.15 -13.05 -20.80
CA ILE A 238 -5.81 -12.79 -21.33
C ILE A 238 -5.15 -14.08 -21.83
N ASN A 239 -5.32 -15.20 -21.14
CA ASN A 239 -4.80 -16.49 -21.61
C ASN A 239 -5.43 -16.89 -22.95
N GLU A 240 -6.72 -16.67 -23.14
CA GLU A 240 -7.41 -16.92 -24.41
C GLU A 240 -6.84 -16.02 -25.53
N GLU A 241 -6.69 -14.71 -25.28
CA GLU A 241 -6.11 -13.78 -26.21
C GLU A 241 -4.64 -14.12 -26.58
N MET A 242 -3.82 -14.54 -25.61
CA MET A 242 -2.45 -14.98 -25.86
C MET A 242 -2.40 -16.27 -26.69
N SER A 243 -3.31 -17.21 -26.45
CA SER A 243 -3.41 -18.43 -27.23
C SER A 243 -3.80 -18.14 -28.69
N ARG A 244 -4.71 -17.18 -28.90
CA ARG A 244 -5.19 -16.79 -30.22
C ARG A 244 -4.19 -15.98 -31.05
N ARG A 245 -3.49 -15.02 -30.41
CA ARG A 245 -2.59 -14.08 -31.09
C ARG A 245 -1.13 -14.53 -31.11
N GLY A 246 -0.77 -15.51 -30.31
CA GLY A 246 0.61 -15.93 -30.05
C GLY A 246 1.32 -15.00 -29.06
N LYS A 247 1.89 -15.62 -28.03
CA LYS A 247 2.70 -14.90 -27.02
C LYS A 247 4.05 -14.48 -27.61
N PRO A 248 4.47 -13.20 -27.53
CA PRO A 248 5.82 -12.78 -27.86
C PRO A 248 6.87 -13.47 -26.98
N ASP A 249 8.04 -13.83 -27.54
CA ASP A 249 9.13 -14.48 -26.81
C ASP A 249 9.75 -13.58 -25.74
N ASN A 250 9.72 -12.26 -25.94
CA ASN A 250 10.20 -11.25 -25.00
C ASN A 250 9.13 -10.78 -23.99
N LEU A 251 8.06 -11.58 -23.78
CA LEU A 251 7.00 -11.31 -22.83
C LEU A 251 6.80 -12.49 -21.88
N TYR A 252 7.01 -12.28 -20.59
CA TYR A 252 6.48 -13.13 -19.51
C TYR A 252 5.17 -12.55 -19.01
N PHE A 253 4.14 -13.37 -18.78
CA PHE A 253 2.92 -12.95 -18.10
C PHE A 253 2.38 -14.01 -17.15
N SER A 254 1.74 -13.54 -16.08
CA SER A 254 1.12 -14.38 -15.06
C SER A 254 -0.04 -13.63 -14.42
N ASP A 255 -1.01 -14.34 -13.88
CA ASP A 255 -2.12 -13.74 -13.11
C ASP A 255 -1.64 -13.09 -11.82
N PHE A 256 -0.63 -13.67 -11.17
CA PHE A 256 -0.07 -13.18 -9.90
C PHE A 256 1.40 -13.53 -9.75
N ILE A 257 2.21 -12.55 -9.41
CA ILE A 257 3.63 -12.72 -9.08
C ILE A 257 3.76 -12.74 -7.56
N SER A 258 4.09 -13.89 -7.00
CA SER A 258 4.23 -14.07 -5.54
C SER A 258 5.54 -13.49 -5.01
N ASP A 259 6.64 -13.65 -5.75
CA ASP A 259 7.95 -13.10 -5.40
C ASP A 259 8.18 -11.75 -6.11
N MET A 260 7.64 -10.69 -5.49
CA MET A 260 7.82 -9.32 -5.99
C MET A 260 9.26 -8.84 -5.85
N ALA A 261 10.04 -9.35 -4.90
CA ALA A 261 11.44 -8.96 -4.74
C ALA A 261 12.25 -9.35 -5.98
N THR A 262 12.07 -10.57 -6.48
CA THR A 262 12.68 -11.04 -7.73
C THR A 262 12.16 -10.25 -8.93
N ALA A 263 10.86 -9.94 -9.02
CA ALA A 263 10.32 -9.13 -10.12
C ALA A 263 10.90 -7.70 -10.14
N TYR A 264 11.05 -7.09 -8.97
CA TYR A 264 11.71 -5.78 -8.87
C TYR A 264 13.20 -5.85 -9.20
N ALA A 265 13.89 -6.93 -8.80
CA ALA A 265 15.31 -7.12 -9.14
C ALA A 265 15.52 -7.24 -10.66
N ALA A 266 14.59 -7.90 -11.38
CA ALA A 266 14.62 -8.03 -12.83
C ALA A 266 14.33 -6.71 -13.58
N ALA A 267 13.58 -5.79 -12.97
CA ALA A 267 13.03 -4.61 -13.68
C ALA A 267 14.00 -3.42 -13.72
N ASP A 268 14.17 -2.82 -14.90
CA ASP A 268 14.78 -1.50 -15.10
C ASP A 268 13.76 -0.37 -14.96
N LEU A 269 12.51 -0.63 -15.37
CA LEU A 269 11.38 0.31 -15.29
C LEU A 269 10.14 -0.42 -14.79
N VAL A 270 9.40 0.20 -13.89
CA VAL A 270 8.13 -0.34 -13.40
C VAL A 270 6.96 0.50 -13.92
N ILE A 271 5.90 -0.14 -14.36
CA ILE A 271 4.61 0.48 -14.63
C ILE A 271 3.63 -0.03 -13.58
N SER A 272 2.99 0.88 -12.84
CA SER A 272 2.13 0.46 -11.73
C SER A 272 0.95 1.41 -11.49
N ARG A 273 -0.07 0.90 -10.79
CA ARG A 273 -1.03 1.75 -10.09
C ARG A 273 -0.33 2.53 -8.97
N ALA A 274 -0.85 3.74 -8.66
CA ALA A 274 -0.26 4.63 -7.65
C ALA A 274 -0.76 4.34 -6.22
N GLY A 275 -0.77 3.06 -5.82
CA GLY A 275 -1.07 2.66 -4.45
C GLY A 275 0.06 3.06 -3.50
N ALA A 276 -0.29 3.58 -2.32
CA ALA A 276 0.68 4.10 -1.35
C ALA A 276 1.78 3.09 -0.97
N GLY A 277 1.40 1.82 -0.74
CA GLY A 277 2.38 0.76 -0.42
C GLY A 277 3.36 0.50 -1.57
N SER A 278 2.87 0.38 -2.80
CA SER A 278 3.72 0.16 -3.97
C SER A 278 4.68 1.33 -4.21
N ILE A 279 4.19 2.57 -4.10
CA ILE A 279 5.04 3.76 -4.20
C ILE A 279 6.17 3.71 -3.17
N SER A 280 5.86 3.36 -1.92
CA SER A 280 6.88 3.27 -0.87
C SER A 280 7.91 2.17 -1.14
N GLU A 281 7.48 1.05 -1.74
CA GLU A 281 8.39 0.01 -2.23
C GLU A 281 9.31 0.54 -3.34
N PHE A 282 8.78 1.28 -4.31
CA PHE A 282 9.58 1.88 -5.39
C PHE A 282 10.58 2.91 -4.86
N CYS A 283 10.18 3.73 -3.89
CA CYS A 283 11.09 4.68 -3.24
C CYS A 283 12.26 3.95 -2.55
N LEU A 284 11.97 2.89 -1.79
CA LEU A 284 13.01 2.12 -1.08
C LEU A 284 13.98 1.42 -2.03
N LEU A 285 13.49 0.96 -3.18
CA LEU A 285 14.27 0.23 -4.17
C LEU A 285 14.94 1.13 -5.21
N GLY A 286 14.66 2.44 -5.19
CA GLY A 286 15.14 3.37 -6.22
C GLY A 286 14.64 3.02 -7.62
N LYS A 287 13.43 2.43 -7.75
CA LYS A 287 12.93 1.95 -9.04
C LYS A 287 12.31 3.08 -9.86
N PRO A 288 12.82 3.36 -11.08
CA PRO A 288 12.13 4.22 -12.03
C PRO A 288 10.70 3.74 -12.26
N VAL A 289 9.72 4.65 -12.24
CA VAL A 289 8.31 4.25 -12.31
C VAL A 289 7.46 5.15 -13.20
N ILE A 290 6.58 4.52 -13.97
CA ILE A 290 5.43 5.15 -14.63
C ILE A 290 4.20 4.80 -13.82
N LEU A 291 3.53 5.81 -13.29
CA LEU A 291 2.33 5.66 -12.47
C LEU A 291 1.07 5.91 -13.30
N VAL A 292 0.16 4.95 -13.26
CA VAL A 292 -1.17 4.99 -13.89
C VAL A 292 -2.21 4.92 -12.77
N PRO A 293 -2.62 6.03 -12.15
CA PRO A 293 -3.58 6.01 -11.06
C PRO A 293 -4.91 5.36 -11.44
N SER A 294 -5.51 4.63 -10.50
CA SER A 294 -6.84 4.06 -10.70
C SER A 294 -7.91 5.15 -10.53
N PRO A 295 -8.84 5.30 -11.47
CA PRO A 295 -9.95 6.25 -11.35
C PRO A 295 -11.02 5.80 -10.34
N ASN A 296 -10.96 4.53 -9.90
CA ASN A 296 -11.98 3.89 -9.06
C ASN A 296 -11.62 3.86 -7.56
N VAL A 297 -10.86 4.86 -7.10
CA VAL A 297 -10.46 4.96 -5.69
C VAL A 297 -11.12 6.15 -4.99
N ALA A 298 -11.29 6.04 -3.67
CA ALA A 298 -11.89 7.10 -2.89
C ALA A 298 -11.04 8.38 -2.96
N GLU A 299 -11.70 9.53 -3.16
CA GLU A 299 -11.09 10.86 -3.11
C GLU A 299 -9.91 11.07 -4.06
N ASP A 300 -9.83 10.24 -5.11
CA ASP A 300 -8.77 10.31 -6.12
C ASP A 300 -7.36 10.31 -5.51
N HIS A 301 -7.19 9.55 -4.42
CA HIS A 301 -5.92 9.54 -3.69
C HIS A 301 -4.74 9.01 -4.51
N GLN A 302 -4.98 8.10 -5.49
CA GLN A 302 -3.89 7.59 -6.32
C GLN A 302 -3.32 8.66 -7.25
N THR A 303 -4.15 9.50 -7.86
CA THR A 303 -3.68 10.63 -8.67
C THR A 303 -2.84 11.60 -7.81
N LYS A 304 -3.31 11.90 -6.61
CA LYS A 304 -2.59 12.76 -5.67
C LYS A 304 -1.26 12.17 -5.23
N ASN A 305 -1.21 10.85 -4.98
CA ASN A 305 0.03 10.15 -4.67
C ASN A 305 1.03 10.21 -5.85
N ALA A 306 0.55 9.96 -7.07
CA ALA A 306 1.40 10.04 -8.27
C ALA A 306 1.96 11.45 -8.47
N LEU A 307 1.12 12.47 -8.40
CA LEU A 307 1.52 13.87 -8.60
C LEU A 307 2.53 14.33 -7.53
N ALA A 308 2.45 13.84 -6.30
CA ALA A 308 3.42 14.14 -5.25
C ALA A 308 4.85 13.66 -5.61
N LEU A 309 4.98 12.57 -6.38
CA LEU A 309 6.27 12.12 -6.90
C LEU A 309 6.67 12.87 -8.18
N VAL A 310 5.72 13.15 -9.07
CA VAL A 310 5.98 13.89 -10.31
C VAL A 310 6.51 15.29 -10.03
N GLN A 311 5.97 15.99 -9.03
CA GLN A 311 6.45 17.30 -8.57
C GLN A 311 7.90 17.30 -8.08
N LYS A 312 8.45 16.12 -7.79
CA LYS A 312 9.85 15.90 -7.37
C LYS A 312 10.67 15.21 -8.46
N ASP A 313 10.19 15.17 -9.71
CA ASP A 313 10.80 14.47 -10.84
C ASP A 313 11.13 12.99 -10.55
N ALA A 314 10.39 12.36 -9.63
CA ALA A 314 10.62 11.02 -9.13
C ALA A 314 9.74 9.94 -9.80
N ALA A 315 8.80 10.33 -10.66
CA ALA A 315 7.93 9.43 -11.41
C ALA A 315 7.40 10.10 -12.68
N ILE A 316 6.95 9.27 -13.62
CA ILE A 316 6.17 9.70 -14.78
C ILE A 316 4.70 9.37 -14.51
N TYR A 317 3.80 10.28 -14.86
CA TYR A 317 2.36 10.12 -14.71
C TYR A 317 1.68 9.91 -16.06
N VAL A 318 0.82 8.91 -16.13
CA VAL A 318 -0.06 8.67 -17.28
C VAL A 318 -1.51 8.58 -16.77
N PRO A 319 -2.42 9.45 -17.23
CA PRO A 319 -3.85 9.32 -16.95
C PRO A 319 -4.40 7.98 -17.43
N ASP A 320 -5.26 7.34 -16.62
CA ASP A 320 -5.82 6.01 -16.95
C ASP A 320 -6.50 6.00 -18.34
N GLU A 321 -7.23 7.04 -18.66
CA GLU A 321 -7.93 7.20 -19.95
C GLU A 321 -6.99 7.19 -21.17
N ASN A 322 -5.76 7.66 -21.01
CA ASN A 322 -4.75 7.74 -22.07
C ASN A 322 -3.88 6.47 -22.17
N ALA A 323 -3.88 5.64 -21.12
CA ALA A 323 -2.95 4.53 -20.99
C ALA A 323 -3.01 3.52 -22.15
N ARG A 324 -4.21 3.25 -22.71
CA ARG A 324 -4.36 2.32 -23.84
C ARG A 324 -3.46 2.65 -25.02
N ARG A 325 -3.26 3.95 -25.31
CA ARG A 325 -2.51 4.41 -26.49
C ARG A 325 -1.08 4.80 -26.16
N THR A 326 -0.86 5.42 -25.00
CA THR A 326 0.41 6.10 -24.71
C THR A 326 1.35 5.31 -23.82
N LEU A 327 0.84 4.36 -23.04
CA LEU A 327 1.60 3.72 -21.96
C LEU A 327 2.80 2.91 -22.48
N LEU A 328 2.56 1.97 -23.39
CA LEU A 328 3.63 1.11 -23.91
C LEU A 328 4.66 1.87 -24.74
N PRO A 329 4.29 2.75 -25.69
CA PRO A 329 5.26 3.57 -26.41
C PRO A 329 6.11 4.44 -25.46
N LEU A 330 5.49 5.06 -24.45
CA LEU A 330 6.21 5.86 -23.46
C LEU A 330 7.17 4.99 -22.65
N ALA A 331 6.75 3.79 -22.21
CA ALA A 331 7.59 2.89 -21.44
C ALA A 331 8.82 2.43 -22.21
N ILE A 332 8.65 2.07 -23.51
CA ILE A 332 9.75 1.67 -24.39
C ILE A 332 10.74 2.82 -24.59
N ASN A 333 10.25 4.02 -24.84
CA ASN A 333 11.11 5.21 -24.96
C ASN A 333 11.85 5.49 -23.66
N THR A 334 11.15 5.42 -22.51
CA THR A 334 11.74 5.70 -21.21
C THR A 334 12.79 4.66 -20.82
N VAL A 335 12.55 3.37 -21.06
CA VAL A 335 13.49 2.31 -20.64
C VAL A 335 14.77 2.30 -21.47
N ASN A 336 14.74 2.88 -22.67
CA ASN A 336 15.89 3.06 -23.55
C ASN A 336 16.65 4.38 -23.29
N ASP A 337 16.10 5.28 -22.48
CA ASP A 337 16.76 6.55 -22.08
C ASP A 337 17.48 6.37 -20.75
N ASN A 338 18.77 6.08 -20.80
CA ASN A 338 19.58 5.88 -19.60
C ASN A 338 19.62 7.09 -18.68
N ALA A 339 19.69 8.31 -19.23
CA ALA A 339 19.72 9.53 -18.43
C ALA A 339 18.42 9.73 -17.68
N LYS A 340 17.28 9.46 -18.34
CA LYS A 340 15.95 9.53 -17.73
C LYS A 340 15.77 8.48 -16.64
N LEU A 341 16.17 7.23 -16.89
CA LEU A 341 16.12 6.17 -15.89
C LEU A 341 16.93 6.52 -14.64
N GLN A 342 18.18 6.98 -14.84
CA GLN A 342 19.06 7.37 -13.75
C GLN A 342 18.44 8.51 -12.93
N SER A 343 17.99 9.58 -13.58
CA SER A 343 17.34 10.70 -12.92
C SER A 343 16.13 10.29 -12.10
N LEU A 344 15.25 9.43 -12.65
CA LEU A 344 14.08 8.91 -11.94
C LEU A 344 14.49 8.07 -10.72
N ALA A 345 15.50 7.19 -10.88
CA ALA A 345 15.99 6.34 -9.80
C ALA A 345 16.59 7.16 -8.64
N GLU A 346 17.42 8.15 -8.96
CA GLU A 346 18.04 9.02 -7.96
C GLU A 346 16.99 9.86 -7.21
N ASN A 347 16.02 10.42 -7.93
CA ASN A 347 15.00 11.26 -7.33
C ASN A 347 14.01 10.47 -6.48
N ILE A 348 13.56 9.30 -6.93
CA ILE A 348 12.64 8.47 -6.16
C ILE A 348 13.32 7.90 -4.90
N LEU A 349 14.60 7.58 -4.97
CA LEU A 349 15.38 7.08 -3.82
C LEU A 349 15.51 8.14 -2.70
N LYS A 350 15.59 9.43 -3.03
CA LYS A 350 15.58 10.52 -2.04
C LYS A 350 14.30 10.55 -1.18
N LEU A 351 13.23 9.94 -1.65
CA LEU A 351 11.94 9.84 -0.94
C LEU A 351 11.84 8.59 -0.06
N ALA A 352 12.86 7.74 -0.05
CA ALA A 352 12.89 6.50 0.73
C ALA A 352 12.81 6.77 2.24
N LYS A 353 12.02 5.97 2.93
CA LYS A 353 11.89 5.96 4.40
C LYS A 353 12.09 4.53 4.91
N PRO A 354 13.34 4.04 4.97
CA PRO A 354 13.63 2.64 5.27
C PRO A 354 13.23 2.21 6.68
N ASN A 355 13.23 3.14 7.62
CA ASN A 355 12.97 2.87 9.04
C ASN A 355 11.50 3.12 9.44
N ALA A 356 10.59 3.36 8.50
CA ALA A 356 9.21 3.77 8.79
C ALA A 356 8.49 2.89 9.83
N ALA A 357 8.62 1.57 9.74
CA ALA A 357 8.00 0.65 10.69
C ALA A 357 8.63 0.76 12.09
N ASP A 358 9.95 0.88 12.15
CA ASP A 358 10.70 1.01 13.41
C ASP A 358 10.46 2.35 14.09
N ASP A 359 10.44 3.44 13.33
CA ASP A 359 10.18 4.79 13.84
C ASP A 359 8.76 4.87 14.42
N ILE A 360 7.76 4.29 13.74
CA ILE A 360 6.39 4.24 14.25
C ILE A 360 6.31 3.35 15.49
N ALA A 361 6.98 2.21 15.51
CA ALA A 361 7.03 1.32 16.66
C ALA A 361 7.62 2.02 17.90
N ASP A 362 8.71 2.79 17.74
CA ASP A 362 9.33 3.56 18.82
C ASP A 362 8.36 4.61 19.40
N ILE A 363 7.64 5.33 18.52
CA ILE A 363 6.61 6.29 18.95
C ILE A 363 5.50 5.60 19.75
N VAL A 364 5.02 4.45 19.28
CA VAL A 364 3.95 3.68 19.92
C VAL A 364 4.40 3.16 21.29
N ILE A 365 5.60 2.58 21.37
CA ILE A 365 6.19 2.05 22.62
C ILE A 365 6.40 3.19 23.63
N ALA A 366 6.99 4.30 23.20
CA ALA A 366 7.24 5.44 24.09
C ALA A 366 5.95 6.06 24.67
N LEU A 367 4.86 6.09 23.88
CA LEU A 367 3.55 6.55 24.37
C LEU A 367 2.93 5.56 25.35
N ALA A 368 3.04 4.26 25.09
CA ALA A 368 2.51 3.23 25.94
C ALA A 368 3.22 3.15 27.30
N GLU A 369 4.54 3.36 27.34
CA GLU A 369 5.35 3.41 28.56
C GLU A 369 5.06 4.63 29.45
N ARG A 370 4.62 5.75 28.86
CA ARG A 370 4.20 6.97 29.60
C ARG A 370 2.81 6.84 30.24
N THR A 371 2.03 5.87 29.82
CA THR A 371 0.64 5.67 30.28
C THR A 371 0.57 4.66 31.45
N LYS A 372 1.73 4.16 31.89
CA LYS A 372 1.90 3.35 33.09
C LYS A 372 1.93 4.27 34.32
#